data_e71e14deb25efdb8305ae0998a9e42a8
#
_entry.id   e71e14deb25efdb8305ae0998a9e42a8
#
_cell.length_a   1.000
_cell.length_b   1.000
_cell.length_c   1.000
_cell.angle_alpha   90.00
_cell.angle_beta   90.00
_cell.angle_gamma   90.00
#
_symmetry.space_group_name_H-M   'P 1'
#
loop_
_entity.id
_entity.type
_entity.pdbx_description
1 polymer ?
#
loop_
_entity_poly.entity_id
_entity_poly.type
_entity_poly.pdbx_seq_one_letter_code
_entity_poly.pdbx_strand_id
1 'polypeptide(L)'
;RFQAGPFDTDLGWTGVAGLCFDLEGNAWVSNSYSATPLVFYSKEKEFTPLTFSPFVGEADIIDQVIHSQENHVFAVVKGRGILALNYNETPTNTSDDNYKLLSDKEGEGGLPTKDVYCIAEDLDGALWVGSLRGLSIFYNQANIFQETGFDAEQIFIEQDGNVQILLETEAINSIEIDGGNNKWIATQKNGVFQFSPDGLKQLAHFTAENSPLPSNTVYDIGINQANGQLYFATDKGLMMYTGSASNFDNEMNEVHAFPNPV
;
A
#
# COMPACT_ATOMS: atom_id res chain seq x y z
N ARG A 1 17.26 -9.75 25.81
CA ARG A 1 17.92 -10.80 25.00
C ARG A 1 16.99 -11.05 23.82
N PHE A 2 17.37 -10.65 22.62
CA PHE A 2 16.60 -10.96 21.43
C PHE A 2 16.67 -12.47 21.24
N GLN A 3 15.53 -13.11 21.13
CA GLN A 3 15.44 -14.54 20.87
C GLN A 3 15.43 -14.73 19.35
N ALA A 4 16.28 -15.59 18.82
CA ALA A 4 16.23 -15.97 17.43
C ALA A 4 14.80 -16.50 17.12
N GLY A 5 14.19 -15.88 16.13
CA GLY A 5 12.84 -16.22 15.67
C GLY A 5 12.86 -16.72 14.22
N PRO A 6 11.72 -16.80 13.56
CA PRO A 6 11.63 -17.26 12.16
C PRO A 6 12.35 -16.36 11.15
N PHE A 7 12.90 -15.23 11.60
CA PHE A 7 13.67 -14.27 10.78
C PHE A 7 15.18 -14.56 10.76
N ASP A 8 15.63 -15.61 11.46
CA ASP A 8 17.04 -16.00 11.44
C ASP A 8 17.33 -16.73 10.12
N THR A 9 18.15 -16.12 9.26
CA THR A 9 18.53 -16.69 7.98
C THR A 9 20.01 -17.08 8.01
N ASP A 10 20.38 -18.12 7.28
CA ASP A 10 21.78 -18.51 7.07
C ASP A 10 22.61 -17.42 6.39
N LEU A 11 21.97 -16.37 5.89
CA LEU A 11 22.60 -15.20 5.27
C LEU A 11 23.20 -14.21 6.29
N GLY A 12 22.97 -14.41 7.59
CA GLY A 12 23.50 -13.56 8.65
C GLY A 12 22.84 -12.18 8.77
N TRP A 13 21.68 -11.97 8.10
CA TRP A 13 20.84 -10.79 8.23
C TRP A 13 19.36 -11.16 8.04
N THR A 14 18.46 -10.33 8.58
CA THR A 14 17.01 -10.53 8.46
C THR A 14 16.45 -9.74 7.30
N GLY A 15 15.66 -10.38 6.44
CA GLY A 15 15.03 -9.75 5.27
C GLY A 15 13.68 -9.08 5.60
N VAL A 16 13.59 -8.35 6.72
CA VAL A 16 12.36 -7.62 7.11
C VAL A 16 12.37 -6.24 6.47
N ALA A 17 11.36 -5.93 5.64
CA ALA A 17 11.17 -4.63 5.01
C ALA A 17 9.78 -4.04 5.32
N GLY A 18 8.73 -4.87 5.39
CA GLY A 18 7.36 -4.47 5.66
C GLY A 18 6.86 -4.96 7.02
N LEU A 19 6.11 -4.11 7.69
CA LEU A 19 5.43 -4.40 8.95
C LEU A 19 4.10 -3.64 8.99
N CYS A 20 3.01 -4.32 9.33
CA CYS A 20 1.75 -3.68 9.66
C CYS A 20 1.11 -4.35 10.89
N PHE A 21 0.09 -3.71 11.42
CA PHE A 21 -0.70 -4.23 12.53
C PHE A 21 -2.13 -4.47 12.07
N ASP A 22 -2.75 -5.53 12.59
CA ASP A 22 -4.19 -5.73 12.46
C ASP A 22 -4.95 -4.92 13.53
N LEU A 23 -6.28 -4.95 13.44
CA LEU A 23 -7.16 -4.22 14.36
C LEU A 23 -7.10 -4.76 15.80
N GLU A 24 -6.57 -5.96 16.01
CA GLU A 24 -6.41 -6.58 17.32
C GLU A 24 -5.04 -6.27 17.97
N GLY A 25 -4.14 -5.64 17.20
CA GLY A 25 -2.78 -5.27 17.63
C GLY A 25 -1.75 -6.39 17.44
N ASN A 26 -2.04 -7.41 16.65
CA ASN A 26 -1.04 -8.36 16.19
C ASN A 26 -0.24 -7.76 15.02
N ALA A 27 0.96 -8.27 14.77
CA ALA A 27 1.83 -7.80 13.70
C ALA A 27 1.94 -8.81 12.55
N TRP A 28 1.92 -8.29 11.33
CA TRP A 28 2.22 -9.01 10.10
C TRP A 28 3.54 -8.50 9.55
N VAL A 29 4.50 -9.38 9.37
CA VAL A 29 5.90 -9.02 9.12
C VAL A 29 6.40 -9.72 7.86
N SER A 30 7.02 -8.95 6.96
CA SER A 30 7.70 -9.51 5.80
C SER A 30 8.96 -10.27 6.20
N ASN A 31 9.27 -11.33 5.44
CA ASN A 31 10.47 -12.13 5.65
C ASN A 31 11.05 -12.55 4.30
N SER A 32 11.80 -11.65 3.69
CA SER A 32 12.40 -11.86 2.36
C SER A 32 13.47 -12.94 2.38
N TYR A 33 13.65 -13.60 1.24
CA TYR A 33 14.62 -14.68 1.04
C TYR A 33 14.39 -15.90 1.97
N SER A 34 13.13 -16.16 2.30
CA SER A 34 12.72 -17.23 3.21
C SER A 34 11.64 -18.11 2.59
N ALA A 35 11.61 -19.39 2.98
CA ALA A 35 10.51 -20.29 2.66
C ALA A 35 9.19 -19.85 3.34
N THR A 36 9.28 -18.96 4.33
CA THR A 36 8.14 -18.38 5.06
C THR A 36 8.14 -16.85 4.89
N PRO A 37 7.69 -16.34 3.72
CA PRO A 37 7.84 -14.94 3.34
C PRO A 37 6.98 -13.96 4.16
N LEU A 38 5.98 -14.43 4.89
CA LEU A 38 5.25 -13.66 5.89
C LEU A 38 5.27 -14.39 7.24
N VAL A 39 5.27 -13.60 8.30
CA VAL A 39 5.18 -14.07 9.67
C VAL A 39 4.10 -13.29 10.40
N PHE A 40 3.12 -14.00 10.94
CA PHE A 40 2.19 -13.44 11.90
C PHE A 40 2.80 -13.49 13.29
N TYR A 41 2.73 -12.39 14.03
CA TYR A 41 3.22 -12.28 15.41
C TYR A 41 2.10 -11.78 16.30
N SER A 42 1.60 -12.68 17.15
CA SER A 42 0.48 -12.39 18.04
C SER A 42 0.88 -11.46 19.19
N LYS A 43 -0.08 -10.76 19.76
CA LYS A 43 0.10 -9.98 21.00
C LYS A 43 0.50 -10.84 22.20
N GLU A 44 0.23 -12.14 22.17
CA GLU A 44 0.71 -13.13 23.13
C GLU A 44 2.18 -13.52 22.90
N LYS A 45 2.84 -12.91 21.89
CA LYS A 45 4.26 -13.10 21.54
C LYS A 45 4.57 -14.46 20.92
N GLU A 46 3.62 -15.03 20.19
CA GLU A 46 3.79 -16.25 19.42
C GLU A 46 3.98 -15.94 17.94
N PHE A 47 4.86 -16.69 17.28
CA PHE A 47 5.13 -16.57 15.85
C PHE A 47 4.43 -17.69 15.08
N THR A 48 3.72 -17.32 14.02
CA THR A 48 3.21 -18.25 13.03
C THR A 48 3.82 -17.91 11.66
N PRO A 49 4.83 -18.65 11.21
CA PRO A 49 5.40 -18.47 9.88
C PRO A 49 4.48 -19.04 8.81
N LEU A 50 4.24 -18.28 7.72
CA LEU A 50 3.36 -18.66 6.63
C LEU A 50 4.15 -19.00 5.37
N THR A 51 3.70 -20.06 4.67
CA THR A 51 4.29 -20.53 3.41
C THR A 51 3.31 -20.35 2.26
N PHE A 52 3.80 -19.93 1.09
CA PHE A 52 2.98 -19.66 -0.10
C PHE A 52 3.52 -20.40 -1.34
N SER A 53 4.24 -21.50 -1.12
CA SER A 53 4.75 -22.32 -2.24
C SER A 53 3.60 -22.91 -3.07
N PRO A 54 3.71 -22.92 -4.42
CA PRO A 54 4.90 -22.55 -5.22
C PRO A 54 4.93 -21.05 -5.65
N PHE A 55 4.04 -20.21 -5.14
CA PHE A 55 3.87 -18.83 -5.64
C PHE A 55 4.99 -17.90 -5.14
N VAL A 56 5.28 -17.92 -3.84
CA VAL A 56 6.29 -17.05 -3.21
C VAL A 56 7.16 -17.88 -2.26
N GLY A 57 8.47 -17.60 -2.22
CA GLY A 57 9.43 -18.37 -1.41
C GLY A 57 10.84 -17.77 -1.32
N GLU A 58 11.85 -18.61 -1.17
CA GLU A 58 13.24 -18.26 -0.81
C GLU A 58 13.98 -17.32 -1.78
N ALA A 59 13.49 -17.15 -3.00
CA ALA A 59 14.10 -16.24 -3.98
C ALA A 59 13.45 -14.85 -3.99
N ASP A 60 12.39 -14.63 -3.22
CA ASP A 60 11.55 -13.46 -3.31
C ASP A 60 11.89 -12.40 -2.25
N ILE A 61 11.71 -11.14 -2.63
CA ILE A 61 11.81 -9.98 -1.75
C ILE A 61 10.38 -9.50 -1.49
N ILE A 62 10.02 -9.44 -0.22
CA ILE A 62 8.75 -8.89 0.23
C ILE A 62 9.02 -7.50 0.79
N ASP A 63 8.47 -6.48 0.14
CA ASP A 63 8.73 -5.09 0.48
C ASP A 63 7.69 -4.54 1.46
N GLN A 64 6.57 -4.07 0.97
CA GLN A 64 5.48 -3.53 1.79
C GLN A 64 4.50 -4.64 2.20
N VAL A 65 3.96 -4.54 3.41
CA VAL A 65 2.84 -5.38 3.90
C VAL A 65 1.78 -4.47 4.48
N ILE A 66 0.52 -4.71 4.13
CA ILE A 66 -0.64 -4.05 4.72
C ILE A 66 -1.66 -5.09 5.19
N HIS A 67 -2.40 -4.75 6.24
CA HIS A 67 -3.59 -5.46 6.70
C HIS A 67 -4.82 -4.62 6.40
N SER A 68 -5.81 -5.19 5.71
CA SER A 68 -7.01 -4.48 5.31
C SER A 68 -8.12 -4.57 6.35
N GLN A 69 -9.10 -3.66 6.23
CA GLN A 69 -10.30 -3.64 7.08
C GLN A 69 -11.16 -4.91 6.90
N GLU A 70 -11.05 -5.60 5.76
CA GLU A 70 -11.75 -6.87 5.48
C GLU A 70 -10.98 -8.11 5.97
N ASN A 71 -9.99 -7.95 6.85
CA ASN A 71 -9.13 -9.03 7.35
C ASN A 71 -8.37 -9.78 6.25
N HIS A 72 -7.89 -9.05 5.25
CA HIS A 72 -6.96 -9.56 4.26
C HIS A 72 -5.56 -8.99 4.49
N VAL A 73 -4.54 -9.72 4.07
CA VAL A 73 -3.15 -9.25 4.07
C VAL A 73 -2.66 -9.15 2.63
N PHE A 74 -2.09 -8.01 2.29
CA PHE A 74 -1.47 -7.79 0.99
C PHE A 74 0.01 -7.49 1.18
N ALA A 75 0.85 -8.10 0.35
CA ALA A 75 2.29 -7.89 0.41
C ALA A 75 2.86 -7.69 -1.00
N VAL A 76 3.65 -6.64 -1.18
CA VAL A 76 4.37 -6.39 -2.43
C VAL A 76 5.50 -7.39 -2.58
N VAL A 77 5.45 -8.21 -3.63
CA VAL A 77 6.51 -9.14 -4.02
C VAL A 77 7.29 -8.52 -5.17
N LYS A 78 8.48 -8.05 -4.90
CA LYS A 78 9.28 -7.23 -5.81
C LYS A 78 9.51 -7.90 -7.17
N GLY A 79 9.11 -7.23 -8.25
CA GLY A 79 9.21 -7.75 -9.62
C GLY A 79 8.26 -8.89 -9.95
N ARG A 80 7.28 -9.20 -9.06
CA ARG A 80 6.31 -10.29 -9.27
C ARG A 80 4.85 -9.90 -9.07
N GLY A 81 4.58 -8.73 -8.46
CA GLY A 81 3.23 -8.23 -8.16
C GLY A 81 2.89 -8.23 -6.69
N ILE A 82 1.72 -8.74 -6.32
CA ILE A 82 1.17 -8.67 -4.96
C ILE A 82 0.75 -10.06 -4.50
N LEU A 83 1.25 -10.49 -3.35
CA LEU A 83 0.69 -11.62 -2.62
C LEU A 83 -0.55 -11.12 -1.87
N ALA A 84 -1.70 -11.73 -2.16
CA ALA A 84 -2.96 -11.50 -1.47
C ALA A 84 -3.29 -12.73 -0.61
N LEU A 85 -3.60 -12.53 0.66
CA LEU A 85 -3.94 -13.57 1.63
C LEU A 85 -5.26 -13.23 2.32
N ASN A 86 -6.22 -14.15 2.23
CA ASN A 86 -7.36 -14.23 3.12
C ASN A 86 -7.11 -15.37 4.10
N TYR A 87 -6.85 -15.04 5.36
CA TYR A 87 -6.55 -16.00 6.42
C TYR A 87 -7.81 -16.47 7.20
N ASN A 88 -9.03 -16.17 6.65
CA ASN A 88 -10.32 -16.58 7.20
C ASN A 88 -10.49 -16.32 8.71
N GLU A 89 -9.96 -15.17 9.19
CA GLU A 89 -9.96 -14.75 10.61
C GLU A 89 -9.26 -15.74 11.55
N THR A 90 -8.47 -16.67 11.01
CA THR A 90 -7.75 -17.70 11.77
C THR A 90 -6.23 -17.68 11.51
N PRO A 91 -5.51 -16.59 11.91
CA PRO A 91 -4.14 -16.32 11.47
C PRO A 91 -3.10 -17.38 11.93
N THR A 92 -3.48 -18.25 12.87
CA THR A 92 -2.66 -19.38 13.33
C THR A 92 -3.00 -20.71 12.68
N ASN A 93 -4.12 -20.78 11.94
CA ASN A 93 -4.54 -21.97 11.20
C ASN A 93 -4.33 -21.79 9.71
N THR A 94 -3.19 -22.20 9.20
CA THR A 94 -2.83 -21.99 7.78
C THR A 94 -3.49 -23.00 6.82
N SER A 95 -4.31 -23.92 7.32
CA SER A 95 -4.94 -24.98 6.49
C SER A 95 -6.18 -24.49 5.73
N ASP A 96 -6.78 -23.39 6.12
CA ASP A 96 -7.95 -22.77 5.51
C ASP A 96 -7.62 -21.45 4.79
N ASP A 97 -6.35 -21.09 4.72
CA ASP A 97 -5.88 -19.91 4.02
C ASP A 97 -6.22 -19.99 2.52
N ASN A 98 -6.73 -18.86 1.99
CA ASN A 98 -6.87 -18.64 0.55
C ASN A 98 -5.93 -17.54 0.13
N TYR A 99 -4.99 -17.83 -0.77
CA TYR A 99 -4.00 -16.87 -1.22
C TYR A 99 -3.75 -16.93 -2.72
N LYS A 100 -3.38 -15.78 -3.29
CA LYS A 100 -3.05 -15.61 -4.71
C LYS A 100 -1.83 -14.72 -4.87
N LEU A 101 -1.12 -14.92 -5.97
CA LEU A 101 -0.13 -13.97 -6.47
C LEU A 101 -0.74 -13.20 -7.63
N LEU A 102 -1.07 -11.92 -7.40
CA LEU A 102 -1.60 -11.02 -8.41
C LEU A 102 -0.47 -10.54 -9.31
N SER A 103 -0.63 -10.68 -10.60
CA SER A 103 0.38 -10.37 -11.61
C SER A 103 -0.17 -9.48 -12.73
N ASP A 104 0.64 -9.24 -13.76
CA ASP A 104 0.26 -8.48 -14.94
C ASP A 104 -0.53 -9.29 -15.99
N LYS A 105 -0.91 -10.52 -15.66
CA LYS A 105 -1.69 -11.37 -16.56
C LYS A 105 -3.18 -11.17 -16.34
N GLU A 106 -3.93 -11.14 -17.43
CA GLU A 106 -5.39 -11.17 -17.41
C GLU A 106 -5.90 -12.44 -16.71
N GLY A 107 -6.85 -12.26 -15.78
CA GLY A 107 -7.38 -13.32 -14.93
C GLY A 107 -6.47 -13.73 -13.77
N GLU A 108 -5.29 -13.13 -13.64
CA GLU A 108 -4.35 -13.34 -12.52
C GLU A 108 -3.97 -12.02 -11.84
N GLY A 109 -4.88 -11.04 -11.82
CA GLY A 109 -4.69 -9.73 -11.18
C GLY A 109 -4.70 -8.56 -12.15
N GLY A 110 -4.39 -8.75 -13.45
CA GLY A 110 -4.50 -7.74 -14.49
C GLY A 110 -3.76 -6.42 -14.20
N LEU A 111 -2.67 -6.47 -13.42
CA LEU A 111 -1.89 -5.29 -13.07
C LEU A 111 -1.25 -4.69 -14.32
N PRO A 112 -1.04 -3.35 -14.41
CA PRO A 112 -0.34 -2.73 -15.53
C PRO A 112 1.08 -3.27 -15.74
N THR A 113 1.69 -3.72 -14.67
CA THR A 113 3.00 -4.39 -14.63
C THR A 113 3.15 -5.12 -13.29
N LYS A 114 4.00 -6.13 -13.24
CA LYS A 114 4.38 -6.80 -11.99
C LYS A 114 5.43 -6.04 -11.15
N ASP A 115 5.97 -4.94 -11.68
CA ASP A 115 6.84 -4.04 -10.93
C ASP A 115 5.98 -3.09 -10.07
N VAL A 116 5.37 -3.64 -9.02
CA VAL A 116 4.62 -2.91 -8.00
C VAL A 116 5.59 -2.34 -6.98
N TYR A 117 5.36 -1.09 -6.57
CA TYR A 117 6.20 -0.38 -5.59
C TYR A 117 5.47 -0.07 -4.29
N CYS A 118 4.15 0.16 -4.34
CA CYS A 118 3.36 0.46 -3.16
C CYS A 118 1.90 0.02 -3.32
N ILE A 119 1.25 -0.20 -2.18
CA ILE A 119 -0.17 -0.50 -2.07
C ILE A 119 -0.75 0.29 -0.90
N ALA A 120 -2.00 0.71 -1.01
CA ALA A 120 -2.73 1.37 0.07
C ALA A 120 -4.21 1.00 0.00
N GLU A 121 -4.82 0.74 1.15
CA GLU A 121 -6.27 0.62 1.26
C GLU A 121 -6.87 2.00 1.54
N ASP A 122 -7.91 2.36 0.81
CA ASP A 122 -8.64 3.60 1.07
C ASP A 122 -9.79 3.40 2.07
N LEU A 123 -10.44 4.51 2.46
CA LEU A 123 -11.50 4.46 3.49
C LEU A 123 -12.79 3.75 3.01
N ASP A 124 -12.93 3.52 1.71
CA ASP A 124 -14.04 2.76 1.12
C ASP A 124 -13.68 1.27 0.93
N GLY A 125 -12.48 0.85 1.34
CA GLY A 125 -11.97 -0.52 1.26
C GLY A 125 -11.41 -0.89 -0.12
N ALA A 126 -11.20 0.07 -1.02
CA ALA A 126 -10.54 -0.19 -2.29
C ALA A 126 -9.02 -0.28 -2.12
N LEU A 127 -8.40 -1.27 -2.76
CA LEU A 127 -6.95 -1.44 -2.76
C LEU A 127 -6.34 -0.69 -3.95
N TRP A 128 -5.63 0.38 -3.66
CA TRP A 128 -4.86 1.17 -4.62
C TRP A 128 -3.47 0.59 -4.79
N VAL A 129 -3.04 0.46 -6.03
CA VAL A 129 -1.75 -0.14 -6.40
C VAL A 129 -0.94 0.85 -7.21
N GLY A 130 0.23 1.22 -6.69
CA GLY A 130 1.22 2.03 -7.38
C GLY A 130 2.33 1.17 -7.99
N SER A 131 2.62 1.41 -9.25
CA SER A 131 3.57 0.59 -10.01
C SER A 131 4.50 1.43 -10.88
N LEU A 132 5.43 0.77 -11.57
CA LEU A 132 6.27 1.39 -12.60
C LEU A 132 5.43 2.02 -13.74
N ARG A 133 4.19 1.59 -13.92
CA ARG A 133 3.25 2.00 -14.97
C ARG A 133 1.95 2.56 -14.41
N GLY A 134 2.05 3.56 -13.52
CA GLY A 134 0.92 4.25 -12.97
C GLY A 134 0.15 3.48 -11.92
N LEU A 135 -1.13 3.76 -11.88
CA LEU A 135 -2.07 3.29 -10.87
C LEU A 135 -3.00 2.21 -11.42
N SER A 136 -3.39 1.31 -10.52
CA SER A 136 -4.54 0.42 -10.71
C SER A 136 -5.25 0.21 -9.37
N ILE A 137 -6.51 -0.26 -9.42
CA ILE A 137 -7.38 -0.36 -8.24
C ILE A 137 -8.14 -1.69 -8.27
N PHE A 138 -8.23 -2.32 -7.12
CA PHE A 138 -9.22 -3.35 -6.84
C PHE A 138 -10.32 -2.71 -5.99
N TYR A 139 -11.45 -2.37 -6.59
CA TYR A 139 -12.56 -1.72 -5.89
C TYR A 139 -13.25 -2.61 -4.85
N ASN A 140 -13.18 -3.92 -5.04
CA ASN A 140 -13.72 -4.87 -4.07
C ASN A 140 -12.68 -5.99 -3.84
N GLN A 141 -12.05 -5.96 -2.68
CA GLN A 141 -11.00 -6.91 -2.30
C GLN A 141 -11.50 -8.35 -2.23
N ALA A 142 -12.77 -8.58 -1.86
CA ALA A 142 -13.34 -9.93 -1.78
C ALA A 142 -13.37 -10.63 -3.16
N ASN A 143 -13.45 -9.87 -4.25
CA ASN A 143 -13.41 -10.42 -5.61
C ASN A 143 -12.05 -11.05 -5.93
N ILE A 144 -10.96 -10.59 -5.31
CA ILE A 144 -9.60 -11.13 -5.51
C ILE A 144 -9.58 -12.64 -5.19
N PHE A 145 -10.35 -13.08 -4.20
CA PHE A 145 -10.33 -14.46 -3.72
C PHE A 145 -11.35 -15.36 -4.44
N GLN A 146 -12.12 -14.81 -5.39
CA GLN A 146 -12.98 -15.60 -6.27
C GLN A 146 -12.18 -16.33 -7.36
N GLU A 147 -12.79 -17.30 -8.03
CA GLU A 147 -12.11 -18.06 -9.09
C GLU A 147 -11.80 -17.24 -10.34
N THR A 148 -12.65 -16.24 -10.64
CA THR A 148 -12.52 -15.38 -11.83
C THR A 148 -12.95 -13.93 -11.52
N GLY A 149 -12.53 -12.98 -12.39
CA GLY A 149 -13.04 -11.61 -12.35
C GLY A 149 -12.38 -10.73 -11.29
N PHE A 150 -11.12 -11.00 -10.97
CA PHE A 150 -10.37 -10.25 -9.95
C PHE A 150 -9.23 -9.39 -10.54
N ASP A 151 -9.32 -8.98 -11.77
CA ASP A 151 -8.34 -8.08 -12.38
C ASP A 151 -8.49 -6.65 -11.86
N ALA A 152 -7.37 -5.97 -11.70
CA ALA A 152 -7.32 -4.57 -11.31
C ALA A 152 -7.85 -3.68 -12.44
N GLU A 153 -8.51 -2.60 -12.05
CA GLU A 153 -9.01 -1.60 -12.99
C GLU A 153 -8.07 -0.39 -13.04
N GLN A 154 -7.95 0.24 -14.20
CA GLN A 154 -7.25 1.51 -14.36
C GLN A 154 -8.25 2.67 -14.38
N ILE A 155 -7.84 3.82 -13.83
CA ILE A 155 -8.69 5.02 -13.81
C ILE A 155 -8.54 5.76 -15.14
N PHE A 156 -9.66 6.00 -15.82
CA PHE A 156 -9.72 6.81 -17.03
C PHE A 156 -10.16 8.22 -16.68
N ILE A 157 -9.38 9.21 -17.11
CA ILE A 157 -9.69 10.63 -16.96
C ILE A 157 -9.85 11.27 -18.33
N GLU A 158 -10.69 12.29 -18.43
CA GLU A 158 -10.79 13.13 -19.62
C GLU A 158 -9.97 14.41 -19.42
N GLN A 159 -8.97 14.61 -20.28
CA GLN A 159 -8.14 15.81 -20.29
C GLN A 159 -8.04 16.34 -21.70
N ASP A 160 -8.36 17.61 -21.90
CA ASP A 160 -8.33 18.31 -23.20
C ASP A 160 -9.12 17.58 -24.31
N GLY A 161 -10.25 16.93 -23.94
CA GLY A 161 -11.10 16.18 -24.86
C GLY A 161 -10.56 14.80 -25.25
N ASN A 162 -9.49 14.33 -24.61
CA ASN A 162 -8.94 12.99 -24.80
C ASN A 162 -9.09 12.15 -23.52
N VAL A 163 -9.45 10.88 -23.69
CA VAL A 163 -9.46 9.91 -22.60
C VAL A 163 -8.03 9.40 -22.39
N GLN A 164 -7.56 9.48 -21.17
CA GLN A 164 -6.22 9.02 -20.76
C GLN A 164 -6.32 8.18 -19.51
N ILE A 165 -5.37 7.27 -19.32
CA ILE A 165 -5.22 6.53 -18.06
C ILE A 165 -4.48 7.43 -17.07
N LEU A 166 -5.00 7.52 -15.85
CA LEU A 166 -4.43 8.34 -14.78
C LEU A 166 -2.99 7.91 -14.46
N LEU A 167 -2.04 8.84 -14.62
CA LEU A 167 -0.62 8.65 -14.33
C LEU A 167 0.04 7.44 -15.04
N GLU A 168 -0.47 6.99 -16.19
CA GLU A 168 -0.01 5.78 -16.92
C GLU A 168 1.52 5.72 -17.13
N THR A 169 2.15 6.87 -17.35
CA THR A 169 3.58 6.96 -17.61
C THR A 169 4.45 7.23 -16.39
N GLU A 170 3.82 7.35 -15.22
CA GLU A 170 4.49 7.67 -13.97
C GLU A 170 4.86 6.41 -13.20
N ALA A 171 6.07 6.39 -12.64
CA ALA A 171 6.44 5.42 -11.62
C ALA A 171 5.98 5.93 -10.26
N ILE A 172 5.07 5.21 -9.62
CA ILE A 172 4.44 5.58 -8.35
C ILE A 172 5.22 4.93 -7.21
N ASN A 173 5.87 5.75 -6.40
CA ASN A 173 6.71 5.26 -5.31
C ASN A 173 5.96 5.06 -3.99
N SER A 174 4.95 5.89 -3.71
CA SER A 174 4.17 5.83 -2.47
C SER A 174 2.76 6.34 -2.70
N ILE A 175 1.79 5.76 -2.01
CA ILE A 175 0.39 6.19 -1.94
C ILE A 175 0.00 6.27 -0.48
N GLU A 176 -0.54 7.43 -0.07
CA GLU A 176 -1.10 7.65 1.24
C GLU A 176 -2.53 8.18 1.15
N ILE A 177 -3.36 7.76 2.10
CA ILE A 177 -4.78 8.13 2.17
C ILE A 177 -4.98 9.08 3.34
N ASP A 178 -5.51 10.28 3.09
CA ASP A 178 -5.80 11.23 4.16
C ASP A 178 -7.20 11.02 4.77
N GLY A 179 -7.49 11.71 5.86
CA GLY A 179 -8.77 11.61 6.55
C GLY A 179 -9.99 12.04 5.75
N GLY A 180 -9.81 12.71 4.62
CA GLY A 180 -10.84 13.03 3.64
C GLY A 180 -10.95 12.00 2.51
N ASN A 181 -10.29 10.85 2.64
CA ASN A 181 -10.15 9.82 1.61
C ASN A 181 -9.45 10.30 0.33
N ASN A 182 -8.73 11.43 0.37
CA ASN A 182 -7.96 11.86 -0.78
C ASN A 182 -6.68 11.02 -0.90
N LYS A 183 -6.24 10.83 -2.15
CA LYS A 183 -5.06 10.03 -2.48
C LYS A 183 -3.86 10.95 -2.68
N TRP A 184 -2.86 10.80 -1.84
CA TRP A 184 -1.57 11.46 -1.98
C TRP A 184 -0.59 10.51 -2.64
N ILE A 185 -0.05 10.90 -3.79
CA ILE A 185 0.70 10.02 -4.67
C ILE A 185 2.08 10.62 -4.92
N ALA A 186 3.12 9.93 -4.46
CA ALA A 186 4.51 10.26 -4.74
C ALA A 186 4.97 9.61 -6.04
N THR A 187 5.65 10.38 -6.88
CA THR A 187 6.20 9.90 -8.14
C THR A 187 7.72 9.97 -8.18
N GLN A 188 8.30 9.17 -9.05
CA GLN A 188 9.74 9.14 -9.22
C GLN A 188 10.32 10.43 -9.84
N LYS A 189 9.51 11.19 -10.63
CA LYS A 189 10.02 12.31 -11.42
C LYS A 189 9.16 13.56 -11.43
N ASN A 190 7.89 13.47 -11.05
CA ASN A 190 6.92 14.53 -11.19
C ASN A 190 6.31 15.02 -9.87
N GLY A 191 7.04 14.83 -8.74
CA GLY A 191 6.65 15.35 -7.44
C GLY A 191 5.49 14.58 -6.81
N VAL A 192 4.57 15.30 -6.19
CA VAL A 192 3.44 14.78 -5.44
C VAL A 192 2.14 15.25 -6.02
N PHE A 193 1.23 14.33 -6.27
CA PHE A 193 -0.14 14.59 -6.66
C PHE A 193 -1.10 14.36 -5.50
N GLN A 194 -2.16 15.15 -5.44
CA GLN A 194 -3.32 14.90 -4.61
C GLN A 194 -4.55 14.73 -5.50
N PHE A 195 -5.27 13.63 -5.32
CA PHE A 195 -6.52 13.35 -6.03
C PHE A 195 -7.70 13.24 -5.07
N SER A 196 -8.91 13.48 -5.60
CA SER A 196 -10.18 13.25 -4.91
C SER A 196 -10.36 11.79 -4.51
N PRO A 197 -11.31 11.49 -3.61
CA PRO A 197 -11.57 10.12 -3.14
C PRO A 197 -11.76 9.09 -4.25
N ASP A 198 -12.42 9.47 -5.34
CA ASP A 198 -12.65 8.62 -6.53
C ASP A 198 -11.47 8.60 -7.52
N GLY A 199 -10.42 9.40 -7.29
CA GLY A 199 -9.27 9.53 -8.19
C GLY A 199 -9.53 10.33 -9.47
N LEU A 200 -10.74 10.82 -9.71
CA LEU A 200 -11.11 11.45 -10.98
C LEU A 200 -10.68 12.91 -11.07
N LYS A 201 -10.51 13.58 -9.95
CA LYS A 201 -10.15 15.00 -9.90
C LYS A 201 -8.81 15.20 -9.24
N GLN A 202 -7.87 15.81 -9.96
CA GLN A 202 -6.63 16.32 -9.38
C GLN A 202 -6.94 17.55 -8.52
N LEU A 203 -6.66 17.47 -7.21
CA LEU A 203 -6.86 18.56 -6.25
C LEU A 203 -5.62 19.44 -6.14
N ALA A 204 -4.43 18.83 -6.17
CA ALA A 204 -3.16 19.53 -6.13
C ALA A 204 -2.06 18.76 -6.89
N HIS A 205 -1.01 19.48 -7.29
CA HIS A 205 0.22 18.92 -7.82
C HIS A 205 1.39 19.78 -7.36
N PHE A 206 2.26 19.20 -6.55
CA PHE A 206 3.42 19.85 -5.97
C PHE A 206 4.68 19.40 -6.69
N THR A 207 5.41 20.35 -7.25
CA THR A 207 6.71 20.15 -7.88
C THR A 207 7.73 21.14 -7.30
N ALA A 208 9.00 20.90 -7.55
CA ALA A 208 10.06 21.81 -7.15
C ALA A 208 9.96 23.20 -7.82
N GLU A 209 9.25 23.30 -8.95
CA GLU A 209 9.05 24.54 -9.72
C GLU A 209 7.88 25.37 -9.20
N ASN A 210 6.85 24.73 -8.61
CA ASN A 210 5.62 25.43 -8.20
C ASN A 210 5.39 25.45 -6.69
N SER A 211 6.24 24.80 -5.92
CA SER A 211 6.09 24.65 -4.46
C SER A 211 7.46 24.63 -3.75
N PRO A 212 7.50 24.68 -2.40
CA PRO A 212 8.72 24.48 -1.64
C PRO A 212 9.28 23.05 -1.66
N LEU A 213 8.70 22.12 -2.44
CA LEU A 213 9.20 20.74 -2.56
C LEU A 213 10.65 20.78 -3.04
N PRO A 214 11.61 20.17 -2.32
CA PRO A 214 13.03 20.31 -2.67
C PRO A 214 13.43 19.53 -3.92
N SER A 215 12.63 18.56 -4.35
CA SER A 215 12.86 17.73 -5.53
C SER A 215 11.57 17.10 -6.05
N ASN A 216 11.53 16.83 -7.36
CA ASN A 216 10.45 16.07 -8.01
C ASN A 216 10.60 14.56 -7.83
N THR A 217 11.74 14.08 -7.34
CA THR A 217 11.95 12.68 -6.95
C THR A 217 11.50 12.51 -5.50
N VAL A 218 10.31 11.94 -5.32
CA VAL A 218 9.75 11.67 -4.00
C VAL A 218 9.70 10.17 -3.79
N TYR A 219 10.36 9.70 -2.74
CA TYR A 219 10.48 8.26 -2.44
C TYR A 219 9.31 7.75 -1.61
N ASP A 220 8.84 8.57 -0.67
CA ASP A 220 7.82 8.15 0.27
C ASP A 220 7.00 9.32 0.81
N ILE A 221 5.77 9.05 1.21
CA ILE A 221 4.87 9.96 1.91
C ILE A 221 4.49 9.31 3.23
N GLY A 222 4.47 10.08 4.29
CA GLY A 222 3.90 9.65 5.57
C GLY A 222 2.90 10.67 6.07
N ILE A 223 1.79 10.20 6.62
CA ILE A 223 0.75 11.04 7.21
C ILE A 223 0.72 10.85 8.72
N ASN A 224 0.80 11.95 9.46
CA ASN A 224 0.43 11.96 10.86
C ASN A 224 -1.10 12.08 10.95
N GLN A 225 -1.78 10.97 11.15
CA GLN A 225 -3.23 10.89 11.15
C GLN A 225 -3.89 11.75 12.25
N ALA A 226 -3.18 12.03 13.34
CA ALA A 226 -3.71 12.82 14.44
C ALA A 226 -3.85 14.33 14.13
N ASN A 227 -3.06 14.85 13.18
CA ASN A 227 -3.04 16.29 12.89
C ASN A 227 -3.02 16.64 11.41
N GLY A 228 -3.09 15.66 10.51
CA GLY A 228 -3.10 15.84 9.06
C GLY A 228 -1.78 16.35 8.45
N GLN A 229 -0.69 16.30 9.20
CA GLN A 229 0.62 16.65 8.67
C GLN A 229 1.16 15.56 7.75
N LEU A 230 1.60 15.96 6.55
CA LEU A 230 2.26 15.08 5.60
C LEU A 230 3.76 15.32 5.59
N TYR A 231 4.50 14.27 5.40
CA TYR A 231 5.95 14.28 5.27
C TYR A 231 6.33 13.68 3.92
N PHE A 232 7.09 14.42 3.12
CA PHE A 232 7.57 13.98 1.81
C PHE A 232 9.06 13.70 1.88
N ALA A 233 9.44 12.43 1.73
CA ALA A 233 10.84 12.01 1.67
C ALA A 233 11.34 12.11 0.22
N THR A 234 12.30 12.99 -0.03
CA THR A 234 12.86 13.24 -1.35
C THR A 234 14.35 12.90 -1.41
N ASP A 235 14.92 12.85 -2.60
CA ASP A 235 16.37 12.67 -2.78
C ASP A 235 17.20 13.88 -2.26
N LYS A 236 16.54 15.00 -1.91
CA LYS A 236 17.17 16.23 -1.37
C LYS A 236 16.78 16.54 0.07
N GLY A 237 16.08 15.63 0.73
CA GLY A 237 15.70 15.79 2.15
C GLY A 237 14.22 15.59 2.41
N LEU A 238 13.84 15.81 3.66
CA LEU A 238 12.48 15.67 4.16
C LEU A 238 11.79 17.03 4.17
N MET A 239 10.56 17.07 3.64
CA MET A 239 9.69 18.24 3.72
C MET A 239 8.42 17.88 4.49
N MET A 240 7.94 18.81 5.30
CA MET A 240 6.64 18.72 5.96
C MET A 240 5.64 19.67 5.28
N TYR A 241 4.44 19.17 5.06
CA TYR A 241 3.29 19.92 4.58
C TYR A 241 2.13 19.78 5.58
N THR A 242 1.45 20.89 5.90
CA THR A 242 0.27 20.84 6.75
C THR A 242 -0.97 20.88 5.86
N GLY A 243 -1.62 19.74 5.72
CA GLY A 243 -2.90 19.59 5.02
C GLY A 243 -4.08 20.06 5.88
N SER A 244 -5.27 20.07 5.29
CA SER A 244 -6.51 20.44 5.96
C SER A 244 -7.35 19.23 6.40
N ALA A 245 -6.95 18.00 6.05
CA ALA A 245 -7.68 16.78 6.38
C ALA A 245 -6.87 15.89 7.33
N SER A 246 -7.45 15.58 8.46
CA SER A 246 -6.97 14.58 9.42
C SER A 246 -8.00 13.47 9.56
N ASN A 247 -7.58 12.27 9.95
CA ASN A 247 -8.52 11.22 10.35
C ASN A 247 -9.32 11.70 11.55
N PHE A 248 -10.63 11.44 11.53
CA PHE A 248 -11.45 11.62 12.74
C PHE A 248 -11.22 10.37 13.61
N ASP A 249 -10.76 10.58 14.84
CA ASP A 249 -10.86 9.54 15.86
C ASP A 249 -12.33 9.12 15.99
N ASN A 250 -12.59 7.81 16.06
CA ASN A 250 -13.94 7.25 16.25
C ASN A 250 -14.60 7.64 17.58
N GLU A 251 -13.90 8.35 18.45
CA GLU A 251 -14.46 9.00 19.62
C GLU A 251 -14.59 10.50 19.35
N MET A 252 -15.81 10.93 18.98
CA MET A 252 -16.18 12.34 18.89
C MET A 252 -16.14 13.00 20.26
N ASN A 253 -14.98 13.27 20.80
CA ASN A 253 -14.83 14.05 22.03
C ASN A 253 -14.76 15.57 21.76
N GLU A 254 -14.35 15.99 20.55
CA GLU A 254 -14.41 17.39 20.13
C GLU A 254 -14.58 17.49 18.61
N VAL A 255 -15.60 18.24 18.15
CA VAL A 255 -15.78 18.56 16.73
C VAL A 255 -15.01 19.84 16.43
N HIS A 256 -13.87 19.74 15.77
CA HIS A 256 -13.19 20.89 15.18
C HIS A 256 -13.68 21.10 13.75
N ALA A 257 -14.57 22.07 13.54
CA ALA A 257 -14.92 22.53 12.20
C ALA A 257 -13.81 23.47 11.70
N PHE A 258 -13.05 23.03 10.71
CA PHE A 258 -12.13 23.92 10.01
C PHE A 258 -12.90 24.68 8.92
N PRO A 259 -12.74 26.02 8.83
CA PRO A 259 -13.36 26.77 7.76
C PRO A 259 -12.77 26.31 6.42
N ASN A 260 -13.67 25.90 5.53
CA ASN A 260 -13.32 25.62 4.15
C ASN A 260 -12.76 26.92 3.53
N PRO A 261 -11.51 27.00 3.05
CA PRO A 261 -11.04 28.20 2.38
C PRO A 261 -11.85 28.38 1.10
N VAL A 262 -12.51 29.53 0.97
CA VAL A 262 -13.25 29.96 -0.22
C VAL A 262 -12.26 30.34 -1.32
#